data_d64d30b04d09159fcf5d6bfc14002cad
#
_entry.id   d64d30b04d09159fcf5d6bfc14002cad
#
_cell.length_a   1.000
_cell.length_b   1.000
_cell.length_c   1.000
_cell.angle_alpha   90.00
_cell.angle_beta   90.00
_cell.angle_gamma   90.00
#
_symmetry.space_group_name_H-M   'P 1'
#
loop_
_entity.id
_entity.type
_entity.pdbx_description
1 polymer ?
#
loop_
_entity_poly.entity_id
_entity_poly.type
_entity_poly.pdbx_seq_one_letter_code
_entity_poly.pdbx_strand_id
1 'polypeptide(L)'
;MPLTDVFLSIGEDGFGRVIHSISIGKLKTYQLYDRFKTRTHLPKLNAENLQKATPRLWARLSEKDEEYAQDLSQAVLVSHLDMIVAVLNFLGIPHEDGFFAKDLDAKPHLTEGWQERVLEKFKDVYPEPLLRFYIAHLSWELLKS
;
A
#
# COMPACT_ATOMS: atom_id res chain seq x y z
N MET A 1 -9.28 -11.63 5.77
CA MET A 1 -7.87 -11.80 5.35
C MET A 1 -7.01 -10.83 6.14
N PRO A 2 -5.94 -11.28 6.81
CA PRO A 2 -5.02 -10.36 7.50
C PRO A 2 -4.26 -9.47 6.52
N LEU A 3 -3.83 -8.31 7.00
CA LEU A 3 -3.07 -7.37 6.16
C LEU A 3 -1.72 -7.94 5.71
N THR A 4 -1.10 -8.80 6.53
CA THR A 4 0.10 -9.52 6.09
C THR A 4 -0.16 -10.30 4.81
N ASP A 5 -1.33 -10.93 4.67
CA ASP A 5 -1.68 -11.70 3.47
C ASP A 5 -1.87 -10.79 2.25
N VAL A 6 -2.28 -9.53 2.46
CA VAL A 6 -2.35 -8.55 1.37
C VAL A 6 -0.98 -8.36 0.74
N PHE A 7 0.05 -8.18 1.57
CA PHE A 7 1.43 -8.07 1.06
C PHE A 7 1.91 -9.37 0.44
N LEU A 8 1.65 -10.50 1.09
CA LEU A 8 2.12 -11.80 0.61
C LEU A 8 1.48 -12.17 -0.74
N SER A 9 0.27 -11.68 -1.00
CA SER A 9 -0.45 -12.00 -2.23
C SER A 9 0.23 -11.47 -3.50
N ILE A 10 1.05 -10.44 -3.39
CA ILE A 10 1.75 -9.88 -4.56
C ILE A 10 3.08 -10.58 -4.84
N GLY A 11 3.50 -11.50 -3.98
CA GLY A 11 4.76 -12.23 -4.13
C GLY A 11 5.97 -11.42 -3.72
N GLU A 12 7.09 -12.12 -3.51
CA GLU A 12 8.32 -11.47 -3.06
C GLU A 12 8.85 -10.45 -4.07
N ASP A 13 8.83 -10.78 -5.37
CA ASP A 13 9.27 -9.86 -6.42
C ASP A 13 8.37 -8.63 -6.49
N GLY A 14 7.05 -8.81 -6.44
CA GLY A 14 6.11 -7.70 -6.43
C GLY A 14 6.30 -6.82 -5.20
N PHE A 15 6.50 -7.45 -4.04
CA PHE A 15 6.79 -6.73 -2.81
C PHE A 15 8.05 -5.86 -2.94
N GLY A 16 9.13 -6.43 -3.52
CA GLY A 16 10.35 -5.68 -3.74
C GLY A 16 10.14 -4.44 -4.60
N ARG A 17 9.33 -4.56 -5.65
CA ARG A 17 9.00 -3.41 -6.51
C ARG A 17 8.20 -2.35 -5.77
N VAL A 18 7.26 -2.77 -4.91
CA VAL A 18 6.48 -1.83 -4.09
C VAL A 18 7.39 -1.08 -3.12
N ILE A 19 8.30 -1.79 -2.43
CA ILE A 19 9.25 -1.16 -1.51
C ILE A 19 10.16 -0.19 -2.27
N HIS A 20 10.63 -0.55 -3.46
CA HIS A 20 11.49 0.30 -4.27
C HIS A 20 10.78 1.59 -4.71
N SER A 21 9.47 1.59 -4.80
CA SER A 21 8.67 2.76 -5.21
C SER A 21 8.36 3.74 -4.08
N ILE A 22 8.74 3.43 -2.84
CA ILE A 22 8.44 4.28 -1.69
C ILE A 22 9.20 5.60 -1.79
N SER A 23 8.51 6.69 -1.47
CA SER A 23 9.08 8.03 -1.46
C SER A 23 9.63 8.37 -0.08
N ILE A 24 10.95 8.45 0.04
CA ILE A 24 11.60 8.83 1.29
C ILE A 24 11.17 10.24 1.72
N GLY A 25 11.00 11.16 0.76
CA GLY A 25 10.52 12.50 1.05
C GLY A 25 9.14 12.50 1.71
N LYS A 26 8.22 11.66 1.20
CA LYS A 26 6.89 11.53 1.79
C LYS A 26 6.96 10.91 3.19
N LEU A 27 7.81 9.92 3.40
CA LEU A 27 7.99 9.32 4.71
C LEU A 27 8.44 10.37 5.74
N LYS A 28 9.35 11.25 5.35
CA LYS A 28 9.80 12.32 6.24
C LYS A 28 8.69 13.32 6.51
N THR A 29 7.95 13.73 5.47
CA THR A 29 6.85 14.69 5.59
C THR A 29 5.77 14.19 6.54
N TYR A 30 5.41 12.91 6.46
CA TYR A 30 4.37 12.31 7.30
C TYR A 30 4.91 11.64 8.56
N GLN A 31 6.21 11.75 8.81
CA GLN A 31 6.88 11.21 10.02
C GLN A 31 6.70 9.69 10.16
N LEU A 32 6.78 8.97 9.03
CA LEU A 32 6.59 7.52 8.98
C LEU A 32 7.89 6.74 8.76
N TYR A 33 9.04 7.42 8.76
CA TYR A 33 10.34 6.80 8.48
C TYR A 33 10.69 5.70 9.49
N ASP A 34 10.24 5.81 10.73
CA ASP A 34 10.50 4.81 11.77
C ASP A 34 9.63 3.56 11.62
N ARG A 35 8.59 3.62 10.77
CA ARG A 35 7.66 2.51 10.56
C ARG A 35 8.32 1.30 9.91
N PHE A 36 9.44 1.52 9.21
CA PHE A 36 10.17 0.40 8.59
C PHE A 36 10.92 -0.45 9.60
N LYS A 37 11.15 0.07 10.81
CA LYS A 37 11.84 -0.66 11.86
C LYS A 37 13.20 -1.18 11.38
N THR A 38 13.83 -0.41 10.49
CA THR A 38 15.21 -0.70 10.07
C THR A 38 16.15 -0.12 11.12
N ARG A 39 17.36 -0.70 11.22
CA ARG A 39 18.38 -0.17 12.14
C ARG A 39 19.08 1.06 11.58
N THR A 40 18.67 1.53 10.41
CA THR A 40 19.27 2.68 9.75
C THR A 40 18.75 3.96 10.39
N HIS A 41 19.65 4.84 10.80
CA HIS A 41 19.28 6.15 11.31
C HIS A 41 18.57 6.96 10.20
N LEU A 42 17.60 7.76 10.62
CA LEU A 42 16.81 8.57 9.70
C LEU A 42 17.65 9.36 8.68
N PRO A 43 18.73 10.08 9.08
CA PRO A 43 19.51 10.83 8.07
C PRO A 43 20.14 9.96 7.00
N LYS A 44 20.27 8.66 7.25
CA LYS A 44 20.84 7.71 6.29
C LYS A 44 19.78 6.87 5.57
N LEU A 45 18.50 7.10 5.87
CA LEU A 45 17.44 6.36 5.21
C LEU A 45 17.33 6.85 3.77
N ASN A 46 17.52 5.95 2.81
CA ASN A 46 17.43 6.23 1.39
C ASN A 46 16.95 4.99 0.64
N ALA A 47 16.72 5.14 -0.67
CA ALA A 47 16.20 4.04 -1.48
C ALA A 47 17.12 2.82 -1.48
N GLU A 48 18.44 3.02 -1.49
CA GLU A 48 19.40 1.93 -1.46
C GLU A 48 19.30 1.12 -0.16
N ASN A 49 19.22 1.81 0.98
CA ASN A 49 19.10 1.14 2.28
C ASN A 49 17.78 0.39 2.40
N LEU A 50 16.68 0.96 1.88
CA LEU A 50 15.39 0.26 1.85
C LEU A 50 15.46 -0.98 0.98
N GLN A 51 16.11 -0.91 -0.17
CA GLN A 51 16.26 -2.05 -1.06
C GLN A 51 17.04 -3.18 -0.38
N LYS A 52 18.12 -2.83 0.32
CA LYS A 52 18.91 -3.82 1.06
C LYS A 52 18.12 -4.46 2.20
N ALA A 53 17.19 -3.73 2.79
CA ALA A 53 16.36 -4.23 3.88
C ALA A 53 15.20 -5.09 3.40
N THR A 54 14.85 -5.07 2.13
CA THR A 54 13.65 -5.73 1.58
C THR A 54 13.52 -7.21 2.00
N PRO A 55 14.57 -8.05 1.94
CA PRO A 55 14.43 -9.46 2.37
C PRO A 55 14.03 -9.60 3.84
N ARG A 56 14.53 -8.72 4.71
CA ARG A 56 14.16 -8.75 6.14
C ARG A 56 12.71 -8.31 6.35
N LEU A 57 12.26 -7.32 5.58
CA LEU A 57 10.88 -6.86 5.66
C LEU A 57 9.93 -7.96 5.21
N TRP A 58 10.26 -8.65 4.12
CA TRP A 58 9.49 -9.77 3.63
C TRP A 58 9.42 -10.92 4.64
N ALA A 59 10.56 -11.27 5.23
CA ALA A 59 10.61 -12.31 6.26
C ALA A 59 9.70 -11.97 7.44
N ARG A 60 9.67 -10.71 7.85
CA ARG A 60 8.83 -10.26 8.96
C ARG A 60 7.35 -10.37 8.63
N LEU A 61 6.96 -10.04 7.40
CA LEU A 61 5.58 -10.21 6.94
C LEU A 61 5.20 -11.69 6.90
N SER A 62 6.14 -12.56 6.50
CA SER A 62 5.91 -14.01 6.45
C SER A 62 5.71 -14.61 7.84
N GLU A 63 6.19 -13.96 8.88
CA GLU A 63 5.97 -14.33 10.29
C GLU A 63 4.61 -13.85 10.81
N LYS A 64 3.77 -13.24 9.95
CA LYS A 64 2.43 -12.78 10.30
C LYS A 64 2.41 -11.65 11.33
N ASP A 65 3.40 -10.76 11.30
CA ASP A 65 3.45 -9.56 12.13
C ASP A 65 2.45 -8.52 11.60
N GLU A 66 1.22 -8.59 12.08
CA GLU A 66 0.12 -7.75 11.59
C GLU A 66 0.31 -6.28 11.93
N GLU A 67 0.86 -5.97 13.10
CA GLU A 67 1.15 -4.58 13.47
C GLU A 67 2.17 -3.97 12.52
N TYR A 68 3.20 -4.72 12.18
CA TYR A 68 4.20 -4.26 11.23
C TYR A 68 3.59 -4.07 9.83
N ALA A 69 2.68 -4.96 9.42
CA ALA A 69 2.01 -4.83 8.13
C ALA A 69 1.19 -3.53 8.06
N GLN A 70 0.53 -3.15 9.16
CA GLN A 70 -0.21 -1.89 9.21
C GLN A 70 0.73 -0.69 9.08
N ASP A 71 1.84 -0.69 9.79
CA ASP A 71 2.83 0.38 9.70
C ASP A 71 3.39 0.50 8.29
N LEU A 72 3.75 -0.63 7.69
CA LEU A 72 4.32 -0.66 6.36
C LEU A 72 3.32 -0.20 5.29
N SER A 73 2.05 -0.58 5.43
CA SER A 73 1.03 -0.17 4.47
C SER A 73 0.83 1.35 4.49
N GLN A 74 0.88 1.99 5.66
CA GLN A 74 0.80 3.45 5.74
C GLN A 74 1.94 4.10 4.97
N ALA A 75 3.16 3.58 5.09
CA ALA A 75 4.31 4.11 4.39
C ALA A 75 4.17 3.98 2.87
N VAL A 76 3.65 2.86 2.40
CA VAL A 76 3.39 2.66 0.97
C VAL A 76 2.31 3.62 0.49
N LEU A 77 1.21 3.73 1.23
CA LEU A 77 0.06 4.54 0.80
C LEU A 77 0.40 6.03 0.71
N VAL A 78 1.11 6.59 1.69
CA VAL A 78 1.46 8.02 1.63
C VAL A 78 2.43 8.34 0.49
N SER A 79 3.15 7.34 0.00
CA SER A 79 4.04 7.50 -1.15
C SER A 79 3.28 7.61 -2.47
N HIS A 80 2.02 7.19 -2.51
CA HIS A 80 1.24 7.06 -3.74
C HIS A 80 -0.16 7.66 -3.60
N LEU A 81 -0.27 8.80 -2.94
CA LEU A 81 -1.57 9.46 -2.75
C LEU A 81 -2.23 9.84 -4.08
N ASP A 82 -1.45 10.20 -5.09
CA ASP A 82 -1.99 10.51 -6.42
C ASP A 82 -2.69 9.30 -7.06
N MET A 83 -2.11 8.11 -6.92
CA MET A 83 -2.74 6.88 -7.38
C MET A 83 -4.02 6.59 -6.59
N ILE A 84 -3.98 6.76 -5.28
CA ILE A 84 -5.13 6.53 -4.42
C ILE A 84 -6.29 7.43 -4.85
N VAL A 85 -6.04 8.72 -5.03
CA VAL A 85 -7.05 9.67 -5.46
C VAL A 85 -7.65 9.27 -6.81
N ALA A 86 -6.79 8.89 -7.77
CA ALA A 86 -7.25 8.47 -9.10
C ALA A 86 -8.15 7.23 -9.03
N VAL A 87 -7.77 6.22 -8.23
CA VAL A 87 -8.56 5.00 -8.09
C VAL A 87 -9.89 5.28 -7.39
N LEU A 88 -9.87 6.05 -6.30
CA LEU A 88 -11.11 6.38 -5.58
C LEU A 88 -12.08 7.18 -6.45
N ASN A 89 -11.56 8.14 -7.23
CA ASN A 89 -12.41 8.90 -8.17
C ASN A 89 -13.00 8.01 -9.24
N PHE A 90 -12.21 7.08 -9.77
CA PHE A 90 -12.69 6.12 -10.77
C PHE A 90 -13.83 5.25 -10.22
N LEU A 91 -13.73 4.82 -8.96
CA LEU A 91 -14.74 4.00 -8.30
C LEU A 91 -15.93 4.83 -7.78
N GLY A 92 -15.83 6.15 -7.77
CA GLY A 92 -16.87 7.02 -7.25
C GLY A 92 -16.95 7.04 -5.72
N ILE A 93 -15.87 6.63 -5.04
CA ILE A 93 -15.84 6.59 -3.57
C ILE A 93 -15.56 8.00 -3.04
N PRO A 94 -16.42 8.56 -2.17
CA PRO A 94 -16.17 9.88 -1.58
C PRO A 94 -14.89 9.87 -0.73
N HIS A 95 -14.05 10.88 -0.91
CA HIS A 95 -12.81 11.00 -0.15
C HIS A 95 -12.39 12.47 -0.09
N GLU A 96 -11.45 12.77 0.81
CA GLU A 96 -10.77 14.05 0.88
C GLU A 96 -9.27 13.79 0.77
N ASP A 97 -8.68 14.15 -0.38
CA ASP A 97 -7.26 13.94 -0.68
C ASP A 97 -6.79 12.49 -0.50
N GLY A 98 -7.66 11.52 -0.81
CA GLY A 98 -7.34 10.09 -0.70
C GLY A 98 -7.76 9.46 0.62
N PHE A 99 -8.32 10.24 1.54
CA PHE A 99 -8.80 9.74 2.83
C PHE A 99 -10.33 9.73 2.86
N PHE A 100 -10.92 8.66 3.37
CA PHE A 100 -12.37 8.53 3.44
C PHE A 100 -12.82 8.26 4.88
N ALA A 101 -14.10 8.52 5.14
CA ALA A 101 -14.69 8.37 6.48
C ALA A 101 -14.69 6.90 6.91
N LYS A 102 -14.47 6.65 8.20
CA LYS A 102 -14.45 5.29 8.76
C LYS A 102 -15.78 4.57 8.64
N ASP A 103 -16.87 5.33 8.59
CA ASP A 103 -18.23 4.79 8.50
C ASP A 103 -18.75 4.74 7.06
N LEU A 104 -17.87 4.95 6.09
CA LEU A 104 -18.23 4.91 4.68
C LEU A 104 -18.83 3.56 4.30
N ASP A 105 -20.00 3.58 3.66
CA ASP A 105 -20.58 2.39 3.05
C ASP A 105 -20.02 2.25 1.64
N ALA A 106 -19.11 1.30 1.46
CA ALA A 106 -18.44 1.09 0.18
C ALA A 106 -19.21 0.19 -0.78
N LYS A 107 -20.23 -0.54 -0.31
CA LYS A 107 -20.93 -1.53 -1.14
C LYS A 107 -21.47 -0.97 -2.45
N PRO A 108 -22.09 0.24 -2.48
CA PRO A 108 -22.58 0.78 -3.75
C PRO A 108 -21.47 1.10 -4.76
N HIS A 109 -20.24 1.24 -4.29
CA HIS A 109 -19.09 1.63 -5.12
C HIS A 109 -18.24 0.45 -5.55
N LEU A 110 -18.28 -0.67 -4.80
CA LEU A 110 -17.48 -1.86 -5.08
C LEU A 110 -18.34 -2.97 -5.65
N THR A 111 -18.87 -2.71 -6.85
CA THR A 111 -19.72 -3.66 -7.56
C THR A 111 -18.89 -4.81 -8.13
N GLU A 112 -19.55 -5.90 -8.51
CA GLU A 112 -18.88 -7.08 -9.05
C GLU A 112 -17.90 -6.71 -10.16
N GLY A 113 -16.68 -7.24 -10.10
CA GLY A 113 -15.64 -6.99 -11.11
C GLY A 113 -14.90 -5.67 -10.95
N TRP A 114 -15.07 -4.96 -9.83
CA TRP A 114 -14.42 -3.67 -9.65
C TRP A 114 -12.88 -3.79 -9.66
N GLN A 115 -12.33 -4.89 -9.13
CA GLN A 115 -10.88 -5.08 -9.09
C GLN A 115 -10.29 -5.13 -10.51
N GLU A 116 -10.92 -5.90 -11.38
CA GLU A 116 -10.48 -6.05 -12.76
C GLU A 116 -10.62 -4.71 -13.52
N ARG A 117 -11.67 -3.95 -13.24
CA ARG A 117 -11.85 -2.65 -13.89
C ARG A 117 -10.79 -1.65 -13.49
N VAL A 118 -10.40 -1.62 -12.21
CA VAL A 118 -9.32 -0.76 -11.73
C VAL A 118 -8.01 -1.16 -12.40
N LEU A 119 -7.70 -2.45 -12.40
CA LEU A 119 -6.46 -2.94 -12.99
C LEU A 119 -6.38 -2.61 -14.48
N GLU A 120 -7.45 -2.84 -15.22
CA GLU A 120 -7.50 -2.55 -16.65
C GLU A 120 -7.36 -1.05 -16.93
N LYS A 121 -7.99 -0.20 -16.11
CA LYS A 121 -7.95 1.25 -16.28
C LYS A 121 -6.55 1.81 -16.07
N PHE A 122 -5.80 1.30 -15.07
CA PHE A 122 -4.57 1.93 -14.61
C PHE A 122 -3.30 1.12 -14.90
N LYS A 123 -3.39 -0.05 -15.52
CA LYS A 123 -2.22 -0.94 -15.73
C LYS A 123 -1.07 -0.28 -16.49
N ASP A 124 -1.37 0.69 -17.36
CA ASP A 124 -0.37 1.40 -18.16
C ASP A 124 0.08 2.72 -17.50
N VAL A 125 -0.54 3.08 -16.36
CA VAL A 125 -0.25 4.34 -15.66
C VAL A 125 0.58 4.07 -14.41
N TYR A 126 0.31 2.98 -13.70
CA TYR A 126 0.99 2.61 -12.45
C TYR A 126 1.52 1.19 -12.54
N PRO A 127 2.61 0.86 -11.81
CA PRO A 127 3.14 -0.50 -11.79
C PRO A 127 2.11 -1.51 -11.31
N GLU A 128 2.04 -2.66 -11.98
CA GLU A 128 1.05 -3.70 -11.65
C GLU A 128 1.14 -4.20 -10.20
N PRO A 129 2.34 -4.49 -9.64
CA PRO A 129 2.41 -4.93 -8.25
C PRO A 129 1.84 -3.90 -7.27
N LEU A 130 2.06 -2.62 -7.53
CA LEU A 130 1.53 -1.53 -6.70
C LEU A 130 0.01 -1.47 -6.80
N LEU A 131 -0.55 -1.57 -8.00
CA LEU A 131 -1.99 -1.60 -8.21
C LEU A 131 -2.63 -2.80 -7.52
N ARG A 132 -2.03 -3.99 -7.66
CA ARG A 132 -2.54 -5.20 -7.02
C ARG A 132 -2.52 -5.07 -5.51
N PHE A 133 -1.44 -4.51 -4.97
CA PHE A 133 -1.38 -4.24 -3.54
C PHE A 133 -2.51 -3.32 -3.09
N TYR A 134 -2.72 -2.22 -3.80
CA TYR A 134 -3.74 -1.25 -3.39
C TYR A 134 -5.16 -1.81 -3.55
N ILE A 135 -5.43 -2.56 -4.61
CA ILE A 135 -6.73 -3.21 -4.80
C ILE A 135 -7.01 -4.18 -3.64
N ALA A 136 -6.03 -5.00 -3.26
CA ALA A 136 -6.17 -5.92 -2.15
C ALA A 136 -6.33 -5.18 -0.82
N HIS A 137 -5.61 -4.06 -0.65
CA HIS A 137 -5.73 -3.23 0.54
C HIS A 137 -7.13 -2.62 0.66
N LEU A 138 -7.70 -2.12 -0.44
CA LEU A 138 -9.07 -1.61 -0.44
C LEU A 138 -10.07 -2.68 -0.05
N SER A 139 -9.93 -3.88 -0.60
CA SER A 139 -10.78 -5.01 -0.21
C SER A 139 -10.67 -5.30 1.28
N TRP A 140 -9.44 -5.32 1.79
CA TRP A 140 -9.20 -5.57 3.19
C TRP A 140 -9.84 -4.50 4.07
N GLU A 141 -9.72 -3.24 3.68
CA GLU A 141 -10.19 -2.11 4.49
C GLU A 141 -11.71 -1.92 4.43
N LEU A 142 -12.29 -2.00 3.23
CA LEU A 142 -13.68 -1.63 3.00
C LEU A 142 -14.65 -2.80 3.01
N LEU A 143 -14.20 -4.02 2.75
CA LEU A 143 -15.05 -5.20 2.66
C LEU A 143 -14.91 -6.14 3.85
N LYS A 144 -14.10 -5.79 4.82
CA LYS A 144 -14.03 -6.60 6.04
C LYS A 144 -15.31 -6.44 6.82
N SER A 145 -15.85 -7.54 7.24
CA SER A 145 -17.08 -7.57 8.03
C SER A 145 -16.78 -7.43 9.52
#